data_2f29c930aca49711d894831854d745af
#
_entry.id   2f29c930aca49711d894831854d745af
#
_cell.length_a   1.000
_cell.length_b   1.000
_cell.length_c   1.000
_cell.angle_alpha   90.00
_cell.angle_beta   90.00
_cell.angle_gamma   90.00
#
_symmetry.space_group_name_H-M   'P 1'
#
loop_
_entity.id
_entity.type
_entity.pdbx_description
1 polymer ?
#
loop_
_entity_poly.entity_id
_entity_poly.type
_entity_poly.pdbx_seq_one_letter_code
_entity_poly.pdbx_strand_id
1 'polypeptide(L)'
;MLEPIYFSLKTPSHDTGSGALFSVGVPLPKGRFFAIQQLVCCRDDGKDVSAAVVPKAFWPDNSLKWVLVQGETTRQGLEQAGFTLCEPQQIPPYCKQQSPDITTTPDKVEVRCADTSWLIDTDQLFSGTLTVAGKLFQFGVKSKFRAPYDTLQATLSDWHITPSYDNKCSGEAVFIDLTLHYQLISKTPATMPLEFTVTLKYFTHFGHCELHSTLLNPNPAEHAGGTWDLGDQRSLLIEDFGWFIKAEEGTAHLSDDNATFTSAEPIHTESMLWQRSSNGQHWDSPVHLNHQRELSISNPLSVIEVNGEKSEQPVRLMPAGNLQQGETGLRIVPHKFWQNFPTAFTARSGEICWHFFKAEANHPVELQPGEQKSHCCELAFSVNAGRYVKATARLNPEWVTHCAVIPWFSTALTSDPLQSLINLGQTGEQNFFAKRERIDEYGWRNFGDLYADHETAEHQGDELFPSHYNNQYDPLYGFLKQWLLSGDEQWKALADDLARHIIDIDIFIMGYYINIMIKIFKCFKS
;
A
#
# COMPACT_ATOMS: atom_id res chain seq x y z
N MET A 1 35.64 11.22 10.91
CA MET A 1 34.34 11.69 10.40
C MET A 1 33.97 10.81 9.22
N LEU A 2 32.75 10.36 9.17
CA LEU A 2 32.20 9.63 8.02
C LEU A 2 32.12 10.53 6.81
N GLU A 3 32.39 9.97 5.62
CA GLU A 3 31.80 10.53 4.40
C GLU A 3 30.28 10.48 4.53
N PRO A 4 29.59 11.62 4.33
CA PRO A 4 28.13 11.68 4.38
C PRO A 4 27.51 10.67 3.40
N ILE A 5 26.44 10.00 3.82
CA ILE A 5 25.72 9.04 2.97
C ILE A 5 24.74 9.83 2.11
N TYR A 6 25.07 10.02 0.85
CA TYR A 6 24.26 10.80 -0.07
C TYR A 6 23.12 9.98 -0.67
N PHE A 7 21.96 10.59 -0.78
CA PHE A 7 20.84 10.12 -1.59
C PHE A 7 20.11 11.30 -2.24
N SER A 8 19.52 11.06 -3.39
CA SER A 8 18.70 12.02 -4.08
C SER A 8 17.23 11.57 -4.07
N LEU A 9 16.32 12.53 -4.16
CA LEU A 9 14.90 12.27 -4.26
C LEU A 9 14.41 12.73 -5.63
N LYS A 10 13.55 11.93 -6.25
CA LYS A 10 12.88 12.25 -7.51
C LYS A 10 11.38 12.23 -7.30
N THR A 11 10.68 13.20 -7.87
CA THR A 11 9.23 13.20 -7.97
C THR A 11 8.79 12.67 -9.33
N PRO A 12 7.64 11.99 -9.43
CA PRO A 12 7.03 11.68 -10.72
C PRO A 12 6.80 12.95 -11.55
N SER A 13 7.11 12.90 -12.84
CA SER A 13 7.11 14.08 -13.74
C SER A 13 5.74 14.73 -13.94
N HIS A 14 4.65 14.01 -13.62
CA HIS A 14 3.27 14.45 -13.87
C HIS A 14 2.55 14.97 -12.61
N ASP A 15 3.20 14.99 -11.46
CA ASP A 15 2.55 15.35 -10.21
C ASP A 15 2.78 16.83 -9.86
N THR A 16 1.72 17.55 -9.49
CA THR A 16 1.73 19.00 -9.22
C THR A 16 1.70 19.35 -7.74
N GLY A 17 1.91 18.39 -6.85
CA GLY A 17 1.86 18.58 -5.40
C GLY A 17 2.85 19.60 -4.85
N SER A 18 2.48 20.31 -3.79
CA SER A 18 3.32 21.30 -3.12
C SER A 18 4.26 20.70 -2.06
N GLY A 19 3.89 19.54 -1.51
CA GLY A 19 4.67 18.78 -0.54
C GLY A 19 5.11 17.43 -1.08
N ALA A 20 6.11 16.83 -0.47
CA ALA A 20 6.57 15.50 -0.81
C ALA A 20 6.90 14.68 0.42
N LEU A 21 6.45 13.44 0.40
CA LEU A 21 6.82 12.40 1.34
C LEU A 21 7.93 11.56 0.73
N PHE A 22 8.89 11.16 1.53
CA PHE A 22 9.93 10.24 1.08
C PHE A 22 10.22 9.14 2.09
N SER A 23 10.66 8.01 1.57
CA SER A 23 11.07 6.86 2.35
C SER A 23 12.24 6.19 1.65
N VAL A 24 13.36 6.05 2.35
CA VAL A 24 14.56 5.42 1.81
C VAL A 24 15.19 4.45 2.82
N GLY A 25 15.40 3.21 2.38
CA GLY A 25 16.19 2.25 3.12
C GLY A 25 17.69 2.51 2.91
N VAL A 26 18.43 2.84 3.96
CA VAL A 26 19.86 3.13 3.90
C VAL A 26 20.64 2.00 4.56
N PRO A 27 21.52 1.31 3.83
CA PRO A 27 22.39 0.28 4.41
C PRO A 27 23.57 0.91 5.16
N LEU A 28 24.03 0.22 6.19
CA LEU A 28 25.12 0.66 7.06
C LEU A 28 26.18 -0.44 7.21
N PRO A 29 27.47 -0.08 7.24
CA PRO A 29 28.55 -1.06 7.39
C PRO A 29 28.56 -1.66 8.80
N LYS A 30 28.96 -2.94 8.87
CA LYS A 30 29.04 -3.70 10.11
C LYS A 30 30.00 -3.03 11.13
N GLY A 31 29.60 -3.05 12.42
CA GLY A 31 30.41 -2.59 13.53
C GLY A 31 30.52 -1.08 13.68
N ARG A 32 29.73 -0.29 12.94
CA ARG A 32 29.91 1.16 12.93
C ARG A 32 28.89 1.94 13.75
N PHE A 33 27.61 1.67 13.56
CA PHE A 33 26.54 2.39 14.24
C PHE A 33 25.74 1.42 15.12
N PHE A 34 25.60 1.74 16.38
CA PHE A 34 24.89 0.91 17.36
C PHE A 34 23.59 1.55 17.84
N ALA A 35 23.39 2.83 17.54
CA ALA A 35 22.20 3.57 17.93
C ALA A 35 21.78 4.58 16.85
N ILE A 36 20.48 4.75 16.68
CA ILE A 36 19.91 5.69 15.68
C ILE A 36 20.24 7.16 15.98
N GLN A 37 20.51 7.50 17.24
CA GLN A 37 20.93 8.85 17.66
C GLN A 37 22.29 9.27 17.07
N GLN A 38 23.04 8.33 16.53
CA GLN A 38 24.29 8.60 15.81
C GLN A 38 24.06 9.05 14.36
N LEU A 39 22.79 9.14 13.90
CA LEU A 39 22.43 9.44 12.52
C LEU A 39 21.40 10.56 12.46
N VAL A 40 21.64 11.56 11.62
CA VAL A 40 20.69 12.64 11.31
C VAL A 40 20.56 12.82 9.79
N CYS A 41 19.35 13.10 9.34
CA CYS A 41 19.09 13.43 7.95
C CYS A 41 19.20 14.95 7.76
N CYS A 42 19.99 15.39 6.79
CA CYS A 42 20.24 16.78 6.46
C CYS A 42 20.03 17.04 4.96
N ARG A 43 19.77 18.29 4.62
CA ARG A 43 19.78 18.76 3.22
C ARG A 43 21.12 19.44 2.94
N ASP A 44 21.61 19.30 1.70
CA ASP A 44 22.90 19.86 1.28
C ASP A 44 22.87 21.41 1.23
N ASP A 45 21.68 22.01 1.08
CA ASP A 45 21.49 23.47 1.09
C ASP A 45 21.40 24.06 2.51
N GLY A 46 21.57 23.25 3.54
CA GLY A 46 21.52 23.64 4.95
C GLY A 46 20.13 23.96 5.49
N LYS A 47 19.06 23.77 4.69
CA LYS A 47 17.68 23.94 5.16
C LYS A 47 17.23 22.74 5.95
N ASP A 48 16.26 22.95 6.83
CA ASP A 48 15.69 21.89 7.63
C ASP A 48 14.87 20.91 6.77
N VAL A 49 15.00 19.64 7.13
CA VAL A 49 14.14 18.54 6.68
C VAL A 49 13.64 17.81 7.93
N SER A 50 12.34 17.58 8.01
CA SER A 50 11.75 16.77 9.07
C SER A 50 11.83 15.31 8.66
N ALA A 51 12.70 14.55 9.33
CA ALA A 51 12.93 13.16 8.97
C ALA A 51 13.25 12.29 10.19
N ALA A 52 12.58 11.15 10.30
CA ALA A 52 12.87 10.12 11.27
C ALA A 52 13.78 9.04 10.69
N VAL A 53 14.68 8.53 11.50
CA VAL A 53 15.54 7.37 11.20
C VAL A 53 15.08 6.19 12.03
N VAL A 54 14.57 5.15 11.39
CA VAL A 54 13.98 3.97 12.06
C VAL A 54 14.83 2.74 11.77
N PRO A 55 15.29 1.98 12.79
CA PRO A 55 16.06 0.76 12.58
C PRO A 55 15.17 -0.33 11.97
N LYS A 56 15.67 -1.03 10.95
CA LYS A 56 14.96 -2.14 10.28
C LYS A 56 15.66 -3.48 10.39
N ALA A 57 17.00 -3.47 10.44
CA ALA A 57 17.77 -4.70 10.61
C ALA A 57 19.09 -4.41 11.32
N PHE A 58 19.62 -5.44 11.97
CA PHE A 58 20.87 -5.39 12.70
C PHE A 58 21.84 -6.45 12.18
N TRP A 59 23.12 -6.16 12.30
CA TRP A 59 24.16 -7.14 12.14
C TRP A 59 24.24 -8.08 13.36
N PRO A 60 24.89 -9.25 13.24
CA PRO A 60 25.03 -10.16 14.40
C PRO A 60 25.75 -9.55 15.62
N ASP A 61 26.52 -8.49 15.46
CA ASP A 61 27.19 -7.73 16.53
C ASP A 61 26.30 -6.62 17.12
N ASN A 62 24.99 -6.60 16.79
CA ASN A 62 24.01 -5.59 17.18
C ASN A 62 24.25 -4.19 16.59
N SER A 63 25.19 -3.99 15.69
CA SER A 63 25.26 -2.75 14.93
C SER A 63 24.11 -2.66 13.91
N LEU A 64 23.71 -1.43 13.59
CA LEU A 64 22.65 -1.18 12.59
C LEU A 64 23.09 -1.67 11.22
N LYS A 65 22.25 -2.49 10.55
CA LYS A 65 22.47 -3.01 9.19
C LYS A 65 21.67 -2.24 8.16
N TRP A 66 20.38 -1.97 8.46
CA TRP A 66 19.49 -1.17 7.64
C TRP A 66 18.72 -0.20 8.52
N VAL A 67 18.66 1.04 8.08
CA VAL A 67 17.75 2.04 8.64
C VAL A 67 16.80 2.53 7.55
N LEU A 68 15.57 2.88 7.94
CA LEU A 68 14.60 3.55 7.11
C LEU A 68 14.60 5.02 7.48
N VAL A 69 14.93 5.89 6.52
CA VAL A 69 14.80 7.33 6.65
C VAL A 69 13.49 7.73 6.01
N GLN A 70 12.58 8.26 6.81
CA GLN A 70 11.26 8.71 6.33
C GLN A 70 11.05 10.16 6.74
N GLY A 71 10.55 10.97 5.83
CA GLY A 71 10.36 12.38 6.13
C GLY A 71 9.50 13.10 5.11
N GLU A 72 9.37 14.37 5.39
CA GLU A 72 8.56 15.31 4.65
C GLU A 72 9.41 16.50 4.20
N THR A 73 9.13 17.01 3.00
CA THR A 73 9.80 18.21 2.49
C THR A 73 8.89 18.93 1.48
N THR A 74 9.23 20.17 1.14
CA THR A 74 8.54 20.88 0.07
C THR A 74 9.03 20.39 -1.29
N ARG A 75 8.18 20.45 -2.33
CA ARG A 75 8.58 20.11 -3.70
C ARG A 75 9.78 20.92 -4.17
N GLN A 76 9.79 22.23 -3.93
CA GLN A 76 10.94 23.08 -4.24
C GLN A 76 12.22 22.61 -3.53
N GLY A 77 12.07 22.02 -2.34
CA GLY A 77 13.16 21.42 -1.60
C GLY A 77 13.73 20.15 -2.25
N LEU A 78 12.89 19.37 -2.93
CA LEU A 78 13.32 18.16 -3.63
C LEU A 78 14.11 18.43 -4.90
N GLU A 79 13.71 19.43 -5.66
CA GLU A 79 14.29 19.73 -6.98
C GLU A 79 15.66 20.41 -6.88
N GLN A 80 15.99 20.99 -5.72
CA GLN A 80 17.14 21.88 -5.54
C GLN A 80 18.21 21.34 -4.59
N ALA A 81 17.96 20.27 -3.85
CA ALA A 81 18.88 19.78 -2.83
C ALA A 81 19.08 18.27 -2.88
N GLY A 82 20.31 17.83 -2.65
CA GLY A 82 20.64 16.49 -2.22
C GLY A 82 20.32 16.30 -0.73
N PHE A 83 20.26 15.04 -0.31
CA PHE A 83 20.04 14.65 1.06
C PHE A 83 21.20 13.81 1.57
N THR A 84 21.55 14.00 2.83
CA THR A 84 22.61 13.25 3.47
C THR A 84 22.14 12.64 4.78
N LEU A 85 22.55 11.41 5.03
CA LEU A 85 22.52 10.82 6.35
C LEU A 85 23.94 10.91 6.92
N CYS A 86 24.11 11.61 8.03
CA CYS A 86 25.42 11.89 8.60
C CYS A 86 25.43 11.75 10.13
N GLU A 87 26.63 11.73 10.70
CA GLU A 87 26.81 11.86 12.16
C GLU A 87 26.55 13.30 12.57
N PRO A 88 25.75 13.56 13.63
CA PRO A 88 25.55 14.91 14.13
C PRO A 88 26.87 15.49 14.62
N GLN A 89 27.12 16.76 14.34
CA GLN A 89 28.34 17.46 14.81
C GLN A 89 28.44 17.51 16.34
N GLN A 90 27.32 17.51 17.01
CA GLN A 90 27.18 17.32 18.45
C GLN A 90 26.04 16.35 18.66
N ILE A 91 26.21 15.38 19.60
CA ILE A 91 25.09 14.51 19.97
C ILE A 91 24.02 15.43 20.54
N PRO A 92 22.84 15.49 19.89
CA PRO A 92 21.78 16.37 20.35
C PRO A 92 21.45 16.08 21.81
N PRO A 93 21.24 17.09 22.68
CA PRO A 93 20.80 16.84 24.04
C PRO A 93 19.49 16.03 23.97
N TYR A 94 19.32 15.13 24.94
CA TYR A 94 18.08 14.37 25.04
C TYR A 94 16.90 15.35 25.17
N CYS A 95 16.10 15.44 24.12
CA CYS A 95 14.84 16.18 24.17
C CYS A 95 13.74 15.24 24.67
N LYS A 96 12.92 15.72 25.58
CA LYS A 96 11.74 14.98 26.02
C LYS A 96 10.82 14.82 24.82
N GLN A 97 10.71 13.59 24.30
CA GLN A 97 9.81 13.26 23.20
C GLN A 97 8.36 13.53 23.63
N GLN A 98 7.64 14.26 22.79
CA GLN A 98 6.22 14.49 23.02
C GLN A 98 5.47 13.28 22.45
N SER A 99 4.96 12.45 23.35
CA SER A 99 4.08 11.34 22.96
C SER A 99 2.74 11.90 22.45
N PRO A 100 2.11 11.26 21.45
CA PRO A 100 0.74 11.59 21.09
C PRO A 100 -0.17 11.50 22.32
N ASP A 101 -1.19 12.35 22.37
CA ASP A 101 -2.18 12.30 23.44
C ASP A 101 -3.13 11.14 23.17
N ILE A 102 -3.11 10.14 24.04
CA ILE A 102 -3.88 8.91 23.91
C ILE A 102 -4.77 8.76 25.13
N THR A 103 -6.05 8.61 24.87
CA THR A 103 -7.04 8.30 25.91
C THR A 103 -7.76 7.00 25.58
N THR A 104 -7.85 6.10 26.52
CA THR A 104 -8.53 4.81 26.36
C THR A 104 -9.63 4.65 27.37
N THR A 105 -10.78 4.17 26.88
CA THR A 105 -11.90 3.66 27.70
C THR A 105 -12.19 2.21 27.27
N PRO A 106 -13.00 1.45 28.00
CA PRO A 106 -13.33 0.08 27.61
C PRO A 106 -13.92 -0.06 26.20
N ASP A 107 -14.61 0.97 25.74
CA ASP A 107 -15.37 1.00 24.48
C ASP A 107 -14.74 1.89 23.40
N LYS A 108 -13.68 2.66 23.72
CA LYS A 108 -13.08 3.62 22.78
C LYS A 108 -11.57 3.81 22.95
N VAL A 109 -10.92 4.05 21.81
CA VAL A 109 -9.52 4.52 21.75
C VAL A 109 -9.51 5.89 21.08
N GLU A 110 -9.05 6.91 21.77
CA GLU A 110 -8.85 8.25 21.20
C GLU A 110 -7.37 8.54 21.02
N VAL A 111 -7.01 8.98 19.80
CA VAL A 111 -5.65 9.40 19.43
C VAL A 111 -5.70 10.80 18.86
N ARG A 112 -5.00 11.74 19.52
CA ARG A 112 -4.93 13.14 19.09
C ARG A 112 -3.56 13.45 18.52
N CYS A 113 -3.58 14.03 17.32
CA CYS A 113 -2.40 14.45 16.58
C CYS A 113 -2.65 15.85 16.03
N ALA A 114 -1.98 16.86 16.54
CA ALA A 114 -2.19 18.26 16.14
C ALA A 114 -3.68 18.65 16.12
N ASP A 115 -4.21 19.10 14.99
CA ASP A 115 -5.59 19.52 14.82
C ASP A 115 -6.57 18.37 14.49
N THR A 116 -6.09 17.13 14.54
CA THR A 116 -6.88 15.93 14.26
C THR A 116 -7.02 15.04 15.49
N SER A 117 -8.19 14.41 15.63
CA SER A 117 -8.45 13.40 16.65
C SER A 117 -9.24 12.25 16.06
N TRP A 118 -8.74 11.03 16.23
CA TRP A 118 -9.44 9.80 15.89
C TRP A 118 -10.01 9.19 17.17
N LEU A 119 -11.35 9.12 17.25
CA LEU A 119 -12.08 8.42 18.30
C LEU A 119 -12.64 7.13 17.70
N ILE A 120 -12.08 5.98 18.07
CA ILE A 120 -12.32 4.68 17.46
C ILE A 120 -13.12 3.82 18.43
N ASP A 121 -14.22 3.23 17.95
CA ASP A 121 -15.04 2.28 18.71
C ASP A 121 -14.35 0.91 18.77
N THR A 122 -14.34 0.25 19.94
CA THR A 122 -13.65 -1.03 20.13
C THR A 122 -14.52 -2.25 19.83
N ASP A 123 -15.83 -2.07 19.79
CA ASP A 123 -16.84 -3.12 19.59
C ASP A 123 -17.42 -3.16 18.16
N GLN A 124 -16.93 -2.29 17.29
CA GLN A 124 -17.34 -2.18 15.90
C GLN A 124 -16.13 -2.22 14.96
N LEU A 125 -16.34 -2.70 13.74
CA LEU A 125 -15.29 -2.81 12.75
C LEU A 125 -14.84 -1.43 12.25
N PHE A 126 -13.67 -1.00 12.69
CA PHE A 126 -13.02 0.26 12.32
C PHE A 126 -14.03 1.39 12.06
N SER A 127 -14.74 1.74 13.11
CA SER A 127 -15.74 2.82 13.11
C SER A 127 -15.43 3.85 14.19
N GLY A 128 -16.04 5.01 14.05
CA GLY A 128 -15.86 6.08 15.04
C GLY A 128 -16.02 7.47 14.45
N THR A 129 -15.34 8.42 15.07
CA THR A 129 -15.38 9.83 14.69
C THR A 129 -13.97 10.37 14.48
N LEU A 130 -13.77 11.03 13.35
CA LEU A 130 -12.58 11.82 13.06
C LEU A 130 -12.92 13.30 13.23
N THR A 131 -12.18 13.99 14.09
CA THR A 131 -12.26 15.45 14.23
C THR A 131 -11.09 16.08 13.47
N VAL A 132 -11.38 17.04 12.60
CA VAL A 132 -10.36 17.81 11.85
C VAL A 132 -10.71 19.30 12.02
N ALA A 133 -9.78 20.08 12.58
CA ALA A 133 -9.99 21.50 12.84
C ALA A 133 -11.36 21.82 13.50
N GLY A 134 -11.76 21.00 14.46
CA GLY A 134 -13.02 21.13 15.20
C GLY A 134 -14.28 20.68 14.44
N LYS A 135 -14.17 20.15 13.22
CA LYS A 135 -15.29 19.56 12.46
C LYS A 135 -15.31 18.05 12.62
N LEU A 136 -16.52 17.47 12.74
CA LEU A 136 -16.72 16.06 12.99
C LEU A 136 -17.07 15.30 11.71
N PHE A 137 -16.37 14.20 11.48
CA PHE A 137 -16.62 13.25 10.41
C PHE A 137 -16.81 11.86 11.02
N GLN A 138 -17.90 11.20 10.69
CA GLN A 138 -18.13 9.80 11.06
C GLN A 138 -17.45 8.89 10.04
N PHE A 139 -16.84 7.81 10.48
CA PHE A 139 -16.27 6.79 9.59
C PHE A 139 -16.65 5.39 10.03
N GLY A 140 -16.56 4.45 9.10
CA GLY A 140 -16.84 3.05 9.38
C GLY A 140 -16.63 2.17 8.16
N VAL A 141 -16.86 0.88 8.35
CA VAL A 141 -16.75 -0.14 7.30
C VAL A 141 -18.13 -0.61 6.87
N LYS A 142 -18.31 -0.73 5.56
CA LYS A 142 -19.45 -1.44 4.94
C LYS A 142 -18.97 -2.82 4.53
N SER A 143 -19.72 -3.86 4.89
CA SER A 143 -19.40 -5.23 4.53
C SER A 143 -20.65 -5.99 4.14
N LYS A 144 -20.52 -6.80 3.07
CA LYS A 144 -21.54 -7.76 2.66
C LYS A 144 -20.83 -9.03 2.17
N PHE A 145 -20.88 -10.04 3.00
CA PHE A 145 -20.30 -11.35 2.74
C PHE A 145 -21.41 -12.38 2.55
N ARG A 146 -21.11 -13.49 1.87
CA ARG A 146 -22.01 -14.64 1.81
C ARG A 146 -21.84 -15.54 3.04
N ALA A 147 -22.83 -16.37 3.29
CA ALA A 147 -22.74 -17.38 4.35
C ALA A 147 -21.49 -18.27 4.17
N PRO A 148 -20.83 -18.71 5.24
CA PRO A 148 -21.22 -18.56 6.65
C PRO A 148 -20.81 -17.22 7.30
N TYR A 149 -20.28 -16.26 6.56
CA TYR A 149 -19.75 -14.99 7.05
C TYR A 149 -20.73 -13.81 6.89
N ASP A 150 -22.00 -14.06 6.54
CA ASP A 150 -23.04 -13.04 6.35
C ASP A 150 -23.41 -12.27 7.63
N THR A 151 -23.09 -12.83 8.78
CA THR A 151 -23.28 -12.22 10.10
C THR A 151 -22.00 -12.30 10.92
N LEU A 152 -21.26 -11.20 11.00
CA LEU A 152 -20.01 -11.09 11.74
C LEU A 152 -20.17 -10.18 12.95
N GLN A 153 -19.51 -10.55 14.04
CA GLN A 153 -19.24 -9.67 15.16
C GLN A 153 -17.78 -9.25 15.09
N ALA A 154 -17.53 -7.95 15.05
CA ALA A 154 -16.19 -7.40 15.09
C ALA A 154 -15.78 -7.10 16.54
N THR A 155 -14.52 -7.31 16.85
CA THR A 155 -13.91 -6.96 18.14
C THR A 155 -12.49 -6.46 17.89
N LEU A 156 -12.13 -5.31 18.42
CA LEU A 156 -10.75 -4.84 18.44
C LEU A 156 -9.95 -5.72 19.43
N SER A 157 -9.07 -6.57 18.90
CA SER A 157 -8.32 -7.54 19.68
C SER A 157 -7.03 -6.97 20.25
N ASP A 158 -6.41 -6.05 19.51
CA ASP A 158 -5.16 -5.39 19.90
C ASP A 158 -4.98 -4.08 19.16
N TRP A 159 -4.20 -3.18 19.71
CA TRP A 159 -3.78 -1.94 19.04
C TRP A 159 -2.47 -1.43 19.62
N HIS A 160 -1.68 -0.75 18.78
CA HIS A 160 -0.45 -0.12 19.22
C HIS A 160 -0.17 1.18 18.45
N ILE A 161 0.57 2.07 19.08
CA ILE A 161 1.02 3.33 18.51
C ILE A 161 2.54 3.37 18.52
N THR A 162 3.11 3.74 17.39
CA THR A 162 4.55 3.87 17.23
C THR A 162 4.88 5.26 16.67
N PRO A 163 5.21 6.24 17.52
CA PRO A 163 5.69 7.53 17.06
C PRO A 163 7.15 7.42 16.59
N SER A 164 7.47 8.10 15.51
CA SER A 164 8.83 8.22 14.97
C SER A 164 9.27 9.67 14.99
N TYR A 165 10.36 9.92 15.69
CA TYR A 165 10.85 11.26 16.03
C TYR A 165 11.99 11.68 15.11
N ASP A 166 12.09 13.00 14.87
CA ASP A 166 13.26 13.57 14.23
C ASP A 166 14.49 13.43 15.15
N ASN A 167 15.56 12.88 14.61
CA ASN A 167 16.80 12.68 15.37
C ASN A 167 17.59 13.99 15.63
N LYS A 168 17.16 15.11 15.07
CA LYS A 168 17.70 16.46 15.37
C LYS A 168 17.21 17.06 16.69
N CYS A 169 16.36 16.33 17.42
CA CYS A 169 15.86 16.72 18.74
C CYS A 169 14.87 17.90 18.79
N SER A 170 13.94 17.98 17.88
CA SER A 170 12.74 18.82 18.10
C SER A 170 11.86 18.28 19.25
N GLY A 171 11.96 16.99 19.54
CA GLY A 171 11.06 16.29 20.47
C GLY A 171 9.69 15.98 19.87
N GLU A 172 9.42 16.44 18.65
CA GLU A 172 8.17 16.22 17.92
C GLU A 172 8.27 14.97 17.04
N ALA A 173 7.16 14.22 16.95
CA ALA A 173 7.09 13.10 16.05
C ALA A 173 6.97 13.60 14.60
N VAL A 174 7.72 12.99 13.67
CA VAL A 174 7.60 13.22 12.23
C VAL A 174 6.38 12.50 11.69
N PHE A 175 6.17 11.29 12.13
CA PHE A 175 4.97 10.51 11.83
C PHE A 175 4.60 9.58 13.00
N ILE A 176 3.34 9.18 13.01
CA ILE A 176 2.76 8.31 14.02
C ILE A 176 2.06 7.17 13.29
N ASP A 177 2.47 5.93 13.55
CA ASP A 177 1.78 4.74 13.09
C ASP A 177 0.81 4.27 14.19
N LEU A 178 -0.50 4.30 13.93
CA LEU A 178 -1.54 3.66 14.74
C LEU A 178 -1.99 2.40 14.02
N THR A 179 -1.75 1.25 14.62
CA THR A 179 -2.19 -0.05 14.08
C THR A 179 -3.28 -0.64 14.97
N LEU A 180 -4.35 -1.10 14.35
CA LEU A 180 -5.54 -1.67 14.95
C LEU A 180 -5.76 -3.06 14.39
N HIS A 181 -5.93 -4.05 15.24
CA HIS A 181 -6.18 -5.44 14.86
C HIS A 181 -7.59 -5.86 15.30
N TYR A 182 -8.42 -6.22 14.33
CA TYR A 182 -9.79 -6.68 14.55
C TYR A 182 -9.91 -8.16 14.27
N GLN A 183 -10.67 -8.85 15.09
CA GLN A 183 -11.20 -10.19 14.82
C GLN A 183 -12.67 -10.10 14.40
N LEU A 184 -13.00 -10.75 13.29
CA LEU A 184 -14.35 -10.84 12.74
C LEU A 184 -14.87 -12.27 12.98
N ILE A 185 -15.71 -12.43 13.99
CA ILE A 185 -16.20 -13.71 14.47
C ILE A 185 -17.53 -14.04 13.79
N SER A 186 -17.56 -15.15 13.04
CA SER A 186 -18.81 -15.69 12.49
C SER A 186 -19.64 -16.36 13.60
N LYS A 187 -20.95 -16.29 13.49
CA LYS A 187 -21.86 -17.05 14.36
C LYS A 187 -21.80 -18.56 14.10
N THR A 188 -21.20 -18.98 13.01
CA THR A 188 -21.00 -20.40 12.67
C THR A 188 -19.72 -20.92 13.33
N PRO A 189 -19.78 -21.86 14.28
CA PRO A 189 -18.66 -22.20 15.16
C PRO A 189 -17.51 -22.99 14.51
N ALA A 190 -17.59 -23.28 13.22
CA ALA A 190 -16.61 -24.15 12.54
C ALA A 190 -15.45 -23.41 11.87
N THR A 191 -15.42 -22.07 11.91
CA THR A 191 -14.41 -21.25 11.23
C THR A 191 -13.57 -20.46 12.23
N MET A 192 -12.31 -20.24 11.88
CA MET A 192 -11.47 -19.27 12.60
C MET A 192 -11.99 -17.85 12.34
N PRO A 193 -11.85 -16.92 13.31
CA PRO A 193 -12.13 -15.52 13.06
C PRO A 193 -11.33 -15.01 11.86
N LEU A 194 -11.96 -14.22 10.98
CA LEU A 194 -11.21 -13.45 10.00
C LEU A 194 -10.46 -12.33 10.72
N GLU A 195 -9.37 -11.89 10.14
CA GLU A 195 -8.57 -10.79 10.70
C GLU A 195 -8.65 -9.56 9.79
N PHE A 196 -8.86 -8.41 10.39
CA PHE A 196 -8.81 -7.13 9.68
C PHE A 196 -7.87 -6.18 10.40
N THR A 197 -6.82 -5.77 9.72
CA THR A 197 -5.84 -4.84 10.26
C THR A 197 -5.94 -3.49 9.56
N VAL A 198 -5.96 -2.43 10.35
CA VAL A 198 -5.90 -1.05 9.84
C VAL A 198 -4.67 -0.37 10.43
N THR A 199 -3.85 0.24 9.57
CA THR A 199 -2.76 1.10 9.99
C THR A 199 -2.98 2.50 9.46
N LEU A 200 -3.06 3.46 10.37
CA LEU A 200 -3.09 4.89 10.07
C LEU A 200 -1.68 5.44 10.29
N LYS A 201 -1.01 5.82 9.21
CA LYS A 201 0.27 6.51 9.25
C LYS A 201 0.04 8.00 9.09
N TYR A 202 0.10 8.72 10.18
CA TYR A 202 -0.15 10.15 10.24
C TYR A 202 1.15 10.95 10.18
N PHE A 203 1.28 11.84 9.20
CA PHE A 203 2.40 12.77 9.03
C PHE A 203 2.05 14.09 9.73
N THR A 204 2.83 14.46 10.74
CA THR A 204 2.40 15.46 11.72
C THR A 204 2.46 16.90 11.23
N HIS A 205 3.36 17.21 10.28
CA HIS A 205 3.58 18.60 9.83
C HIS A 205 2.61 19.03 8.72
N PHE A 206 2.13 18.11 7.91
CA PHE A 206 1.34 18.45 6.72
C PHE A 206 -0.14 18.03 6.79
N GLY A 207 -0.59 17.47 7.91
CA GLY A 207 -1.99 17.03 8.03
C GLY A 207 -2.37 16.00 6.97
N HIS A 208 -1.50 15.02 6.77
CA HIS A 208 -1.65 13.94 5.80
C HIS A 208 -1.62 12.58 6.52
N CYS A 209 -2.40 11.63 6.03
CA CYS A 209 -2.44 10.28 6.58
C CYS A 209 -2.49 9.25 5.45
N GLU A 210 -1.70 8.20 5.55
CA GLU A 210 -1.88 6.97 4.76
C GLU A 210 -2.73 5.99 5.58
N LEU A 211 -3.84 5.52 5.02
CA LEU A 211 -4.65 4.46 5.59
C LEU A 211 -4.35 3.17 4.83
N HIS A 212 -3.79 2.19 5.54
CA HIS A 212 -3.58 0.85 5.06
C HIS A 212 -4.58 -0.08 5.70
N SER A 213 -5.23 -0.94 4.94
CA SER A 213 -6.16 -1.95 5.44
C SER A 213 -5.84 -3.31 4.84
N THR A 214 -5.89 -4.36 5.66
CA THR A 214 -5.61 -5.73 5.24
C THR A 214 -6.68 -6.65 5.79
N LEU A 215 -7.36 -7.37 4.90
CA LEU A 215 -8.32 -8.43 5.26
C LEU A 215 -7.65 -9.79 5.02
N LEU A 216 -7.60 -10.62 6.05
CA LEU A 216 -7.00 -11.95 6.04
C LEU A 216 -8.05 -13.01 6.36
N ASN A 217 -8.02 -14.10 5.59
CA ASN A 217 -8.73 -15.32 5.88
C ASN A 217 -7.75 -16.37 6.46
N PRO A 218 -7.59 -16.48 7.80
CA PRO A 218 -6.59 -17.36 8.43
C PRO A 218 -7.02 -18.83 8.52
N ASN A 219 -8.16 -19.18 7.93
CA ASN A 219 -8.63 -20.56 7.94
C ASN A 219 -7.66 -21.48 7.18
N PRO A 220 -7.50 -22.74 7.59
CA PRO A 220 -6.73 -23.72 6.82
C PRO A 220 -7.47 -24.10 5.54
N ALA A 221 -6.77 -24.20 4.42
CA ALA A 221 -7.32 -24.67 3.16
C ALA A 221 -7.63 -26.16 3.19
N GLU A 222 -8.73 -26.54 2.56
CA GLU A 222 -9.18 -27.94 2.44
C GLU A 222 -9.53 -28.28 0.98
N HIS A 223 -8.57 -28.10 0.07
CA HIS A 223 -8.79 -28.42 -1.33
C HIS A 223 -8.91 -29.92 -1.56
N ALA A 224 -9.99 -30.34 -2.20
CA ALA A 224 -10.15 -31.70 -2.68
C ALA A 224 -9.08 -31.99 -3.76
N GLY A 225 -8.13 -32.88 -3.45
CA GLY A 225 -7.05 -33.23 -4.39
C GLY A 225 -5.74 -32.49 -4.17
N GLY A 226 -5.62 -31.61 -3.16
CA GLY A 226 -4.38 -30.91 -2.80
C GLY A 226 -3.97 -29.81 -3.79
N THR A 227 -4.90 -29.27 -4.54
CA THR A 227 -4.69 -28.12 -5.42
C THR A 227 -4.98 -26.83 -4.68
N TRP A 228 -4.30 -25.76 -5.08
CA TRP A 228 -4.49 -24.41 -4.54
C TRP A 228 -5.44 -23.55 -5.40
N ASP A 229 -6.29 -24.21 -6.17
CA ASP A 229 -7.27 -23.55 -7.02
C ASP A 229 -8.44 -22.96 -6.20
N LEU A 230 -9.15 -22.00 -6.79
CA LEU A 230 -10.35 -21.41 -6.22
C LEU A 230 -11.41 -22.47 -5.90
N GLY A 231 -12.35 -22.18 -4.99
CA GLY A 231 -13.47 -23.05 -4.64
C GLY A 231 -13.33 -23.77 -3.32
N ASP A 232 -12.41 -23.36 -2.44
CA ASP A 232 -12.32 -23.89 -1.09
C ASP A 232 -13.58 -23.59 -0.28
N GLN A 233 -14.06 -24.57 0.49
CA GLN A 233 -15.29 -24.43 1.29
C GLN A 233 -15.16 -23.38 2.42
N ARG A 234 -13.94 -23.03 2.81
CA ARG A 234 -13.64 -22.01 3.82
C ARG A 234 -13.26 -20.66 3.23
N SER A 235 -13.43 -20.51 1.91
CA SER A 235 -13.23 -19.22 1.25
C SER A 235 -14.22 -18.19 1.77
N LEU A 236 -13.75 -16.97 1.94
CA LEU A 236 -14.61 -15.81 2.18
C LEU A 236 -15.13 -15.26 0.85
N LEU A 237 -16.44 -15.35 0.65
CA LEU A 237 -17.10 -14.80 -0.53
C LEU A 237 -17.59 -13.38 -0.26
N ILE A 238 -16.98 -12.40 -0.91
CA ILE A 238 -17.19 -10.97 -0.68
C ILE A 238 -18.05 -10.39 -1.81
N GLU A 239 -19.21 -9.82 -1.48
CA GLU A 239 -20.04 -9.07 -2.42
C GLU A 239 -19.72 -7.57 -2.39
N ASP A 240 -19.48 -7.04 -1.19
CA ASP A 240 -19.10 -5.64 -0.96
C ASP A 240 -18.26 -5.53 0.32
N PHE A 241 -17.17 -4.80 0.25
CA PHE A 241 -16.35 -4.49 1.41
C PHE A 241 -15.61 -3.18 1.19
N GLY A 242 -15.82 -2.21 2.07
CA GLY A 242 -15.23 -0.89 1.90
C GLY A 242 -15.28 -0.02 3.13
N TRP A 243 -14.60 1.09 3.06
CA TRP A 243 -14.53 2.10 4.11
C TRP A 243 -15.25 3.37 3.67
N PHE A 244 -16.03 3.94 4.57
CA PHE A 244 -16.73 5.20 4.31
C PHE A 244 -16.37 6.27 5.31
N ILE A 245 -16.52 7.52 4.89
CA ILE A 245 -16.48 8.69 5.75
C ILE A 245 -17.62 9.63 5.40
N LYS A 246 -18.21 10.23 6.44
CA LYS A 246 -19.42 11.05 6.34
C LYS A 246 -19.32 12.30 7.20
N ALA A 247 -19.77 13.43 6.65
CA ALA A 247 -20.02 14.67 7.35
C ALA A 247 -21.54 14.96 7.36
N GLU A 248 -22.14 15.28 8.50
CA GLU A 248 -23.60 15.49 8.60
C GLU A 248 -24.11 16.65 7.71
N GLU A 249 -23.37 17.74 7.65
CA GLU A 249 -23.67 18.92 6.83
C GLU A 249 -22.57 19.12 5.77
N GLY A 250 -22.13 18.03 5.13
CA GLY A 250 -21.05 18.05 4.18
C GLY A 250 -21.51 18.00 2.73
N THR A 251 -20.64 18.45 1.84
CA THR A 251 -20.74 18.25 0.38
C THR A 251 -19.66 17.30 -0.09
N ALA A 252 -20.00 16.40 -1.01
CA ALA A 252 -19.06 15.48 -1.63
C ALA A 252 -18.85 15.85 -3.10
N HIS A 253 -17.60 15.71 -3.57
CA HIS A 253 -17.22 15.86 -4.97
C HIS A 253 -16.38 14.66 -5.39
N LEU A 254 -16.57 14.21 -6.62
CA LEU A 254 -15.76 13.17 -7.25
C LEU A 254 -14.95 13.73 -8.40
N SER A 255 -13.76 13.18 -8.58
CA SER A 255 -12.92 13.42 -9.76
C SER A 255 -12.24 12.13 -10.19
N ASP A 256 -11.81 12.07 -11.44
CA ASP A 256 -10.98 11.00 -11.97
C ASP A 256 -9.98 11.58 -12.95
N ASP A 257 -8.68 11.34 -12.70
CA ASP A 257 -7.60 11.93 -13.49
C ASP A 257 -7.52 11.33 -14.91
N ASN A 258 -7.82 10.01 -15.07
CA ASN A 258 -7.75 9.34 -16.36
C ASN A 258 -8.97 9.58 -17.23
N ALA A 259 -10.14 9.63 -16.61
CA ALA A 259 -11.38 9.98 -17.33
C ALA A 259 -11.53 11.49 -17.56
N THR A 260 -10.56 12.29 -17.08
CA THR A 260 -10.59 13.76 -17.13
C THR A 260 -11.91 14.35 -16.62
N PHE A 261 -12.44 13.71 -15.59
CA PHE A 261 -13.72 14.04 -14.98
C PHE A 261 -13.52 14.73 -13.65
N THR A 262 -14.26 15.80 -13.43
CA THR A 262 -14.43 16.44 -12.12
C THR A 262 -15.88 16.87 -11.99
N SER A 263 -16.56 16.46 -10.91
CA SER A 263 -17.92 16.93 -10.68
C SER A 263 -17.92 18.44 -10.47
N ALA A 264 -18.53 19.17 -11.39
CA ALA A 264 -18.65 20.63 -11.31
C ALA A 264 -19.53 21.04 -10.12
N GLU A 265 -20.59 20.26 -9.87
CA GLU A 265 -21.53 20.47 -8.79
C GLU A 265 -21.30 19.43 -7.68
N PRO A 266 -21.70 19.74 -6.43
CA PRO A 266 -21.74 18.75 -5.35
C PRO A 266 -22.56 17.50 -5.72
N ILE A 267 -22.20 16.38 -5.15
CA ILE A 267 -22.94 15.15 -5.30
C ILE A 267 -24.22 15.21 -4.45
N HIS A 268 -25.38 15.14 -5.11
CA HIS A 268 -26.69 15.19 -4.46
C HIS A 268 -27.40 13.83 -4.41
N THR A 269 -27.17 13.00 -5.43
CA THR A 269 -27.68 11.63 -5.51
C THR A 269 -26.52 10.65 -5.44
N GLU A 270 -26.81 9.37 -5.21
CA GLU A 270 -25.78 8.35 -5.22
C GLU A 270 -25.03 8.35 -6.56
N SER A 271 -23.72 8.49 -6.48
CA SER A 271 -22.80 8.55 -7.62
C SER A 271 -21.73 7.52 -7.44
N MET A 272 -21.24 6.91 -8.55
CA MET A 272 -20.33 5.79 -8.50
C MET A 272 -19.32 5.83 -9.65
N LEU A 273 -18.05 5.61 -9.30
CA LEU A 273 -16.97 5.26 -10.21
C LEU A 273 -16.61 3.80 -9.93
N TRP A 274 -16.92 2.88 -10.84
CA TRP A 274 -16.73 1.43 -10.62
C TRP A 274 -15.85 0.83 -11.68
N GLN A 275 -14.71 0.31 -11.25
CA GLN A 275 -13.78 -0.45 -12.08
C GLN A 275 -14.13 -1.93 -12.02
N ARG A 276 -14.66 -2.49 -13.10
CA ARG A 276 -15.08 -3.90 -13.18
C ARG A 276 -13.99 -4.81 -13.74
N SER A 277 -13.14 -4.27 -14.62
CA SER A 277 -12.05 -4.99 -15.28
C SER A 277 -10.83 -4.07 -15.45
N SER A 278 -9.76 -4.59 -16.05
CA SER A 278 -8.61 -3.79 -16.49
C SER A 278 -8.92 -2.83 -17.64
N ASN A 279 -10.01 -3.04 -18.36
CA ASN A 279 -10.28 -2.46 -19.69
C ASN A 279 -9.17 -2.75 -20.73
N GLY A 280 -8.33 -3.77 -20.48
CA GLY A 280 -7.30 -4.23 -21.38
C GLY A 280 -7.86 -5.07 -22.54
N GLN A 281 -7.03 -5.34 -23.55
CA GLN A 281 -7.42 -6.17 -24.70
C GLN A 281 -7.79 -7.60 -24.29
N HIS A 282 -7.18 -8.12 -23.23
CA HIS A 282 -7.35 -9.48 -22.75
C HIS A 282 -8.08 -9.55 -21.39
N TRP A 283 -9.05 -8.65 -21.18
CA TRP A 283 -9.87 -8.60 -19.97
C TRP A 283 -10.62 -9.90 -19.66
N ASP A 284 -10.81 -10.76 -20.64
CA ASP A 284 -11.46 -12.07 -20.58
C ASP A 284 -10.45 -13.23 -20.46
N SER A 285 -9.22 -12.91 -20.10
CA SER A 285 -8.14 -13.89 -19.91
C SER A 285 -8.52 -14.99 -18.91
N PRO A 286 -7.98 -16.21 -19.08
CA PRO A 286 -8.17 -17.32 -18.15
C PRO A 286 -7.81 -17.04 -16.69
N VAL A 287 -6.99 -16.02 -16.39
CA VAL A 287 -6.65 -15.63 -15.01
C VAL A 287 -7.84 -15.06 -14.24
N HIS A 288 -8.93 -14.69 -14.92
CA HIS A 288 -10.14 -14.14 -14.33
C HIS A 288 -11.27 -15.17 -14.16
N LEU A 289 -11.01 -16.44 -14.44
CA LEU A 289 -12.00 -17.50 -14.25
C LEU A 289 -12.16 -17.82 -12.74
N ASN A 290 -13.41 -17.99 -12.32
CA ASN A 290 -13.74 -18.49 -10.99
C ASN A 290 -13.52 -20.03 -10.90
N HIS A 291 -13.81 -20.64 -9.74
CA HIS A 291 -13.68 -22.08 -9.53
C HIS A 291 -14.58 -22.94 -10.45
N GLN A 292 -15.65 -22.36 -11.01
CA GLN A 292 -16.55 -23.03 -11.95
C GLN A 292 -16.07 -22.88 -13.39
N ARG A 293 -14.91 -22.28 -13.62
CA ARG A 293 -14.37 -21.93 -14.94
C ARG A 293 -15.25 -20.93 -15.70
N GLU A 294 -15.97 -20.09 -14.98
CA GLU A 294 -16.74 -19.01 -15.52
C GLU A 294 -16.00 -17.69 -15.34
N LEU A 295 -16.12 -16.81 -16.33
CA LEU A 295 -15.55 -15.48 -16.25
C LEU A 295 -16.25 -14.67 -15.15
N SER A 296 -15.48 -14.13 -14.21
CA SER A 296 -16.02 -13.32 -13.10
C SER A 296 -16.39 -11.89 -13.50
N ILE A 297 -16.13 -11.53 -14.75
CA ILE A 297 -16.38 -10.19 -15.31
C ILE A 297 -17.42 -10.34 -16.42
N SER A 298 -18.59 -9.73 -16.24
CA SER A 298 -19.68 -9.81 -17.24
C SER A 298 -19.60 -8.72 -18.31
N ASN A 299 -19.01 -7.58 -17.98
CA ASN A 299 -18.84 -6.43 -18.87
C ASN A 299 -17.52 -5.70 -18.51
N PRO A 300 -16.58 -5.55 -19.45
CA PRO A 300 -15.28 -4.93 -19.16
C PRO A 300 -15.34 -3.44 -18.88
N LEU A 301 -16.38 -2.73 -19.31
CA LEU A 301 -16.42 -1.28 -19.24
C LEU A 301 -16.55 -0.78 -17.80
N SER A 302 -15.79 0.25 -17.45
CA SER A 302 -15.93 0.97 -16.20
C SER A 302 -17.23 1.77 -16.19
N VAL A 303 -17.86 1.86 -15.01
CA VAL A 303 -19.09 2.64 -14.82
C VAL A 303 -18.75 3.99 -14.22
N ILE A 304 -19.24 5.05 -14.84
CA ILE A 304 -19.21 6.42 -14.34
C ILE A 304 -20.66 6.87 -14.21
N GLU A 305 -21.13 6.99 -12.98
CA GLU A 305 -22.48 7.47 -12.67
C GLU A 305 -22.37 8.66 -11.71
N VAL A 306 -22.87 9.81 -12.14
CA VAL A 306 -22.77 11.06 -11.37
C VAL A 306 -24.10 11.80 -11.42
N ASN A 307 -24.70 12.03 -10.25
CA ASN A 307 -25.96 12.72 -10.08
C ASN A 307 -27.08 12.16 -11.00
N GLY A 308 -27.08 10.83 -11.24
CA GLY A 308 -28.06 10.12 -12.05
C GLY A 308 -27.72 10.02 -13.55
N GLU A 309 -26.65 10.66 -14.00
CA GLU A 309 -26.12 10.46 -15.35
C GLU A 309 -25.14 9.29 -15.35
N LYS A 310 -25.46 8.22 -16.08
CA LYS A 310 -24.66 7.01 -16.17
C LYS A 310 -24.02 6.87 -17.55
N SER A 311 -22.72 6.57 -17.57
CA SER A 311 -21.99 6.16 -18.75
C SER A 311 -21.13 4.92 -18.47
N GLU A 312 -20.86 4.14 -19.50
CA GLU A 312 -19.91 3.02 -19.45
C GLU A 312 -18.79 3.28 -20.45
N GLN A 313 -17.54 3.22 -19.99
CA GLN A 313 -16.38 3.66 -20.77
C GLN A 313 -15.21 2.69 -20.62
N PRO A 314 -14.40 2.48 -21.67
CA PRO A 314 -13.19 1.67 -21.62
C PRO A 314 -12.02 2.48 -21.00
N VAL A 315 -12.15 2.85 -19.73
CA VAL A 315 -11.17 3.68 -19.01
C VAL A 315 -10.70 3.02 -17.74
N ARG A 316 -9.42 3.17 -17.44
CA ARG A 316 -8.78 2.77 -16.18
C ARG A 316 -8.92 3.91 -15.19
N LEU A 317 -9.82 3.78 -14.23
CA LEU A 317 -10.19 4.85 -13.29
C LEU A 317 -9.09 5.11 -12.26
N MET A 318 -8.85 6.38 -11.98
CA MET A 318 -7.99 6.88 -10.87
C MET A 318 -8.77 7.92 -10.05
N PRO A 319 -9.73 7.47 -9.23
CA PRO A 319 -10.66 8.38 -8.57
C PRO A 319 -10.01 9.14 -7.41
N ALA A 320 -10.57 10.32 -7.15
CA ALA A 320 -10.38 11.04 -5.90
C ALA A 320 -11.71 11.61 -5.42
N GLY A 321 -11.89 11.65 -4.11
CA GLY A 321 -13.07 12.22 -3.48
C GLY A 321 -12.70 13.36 -2.55
N ASN A 322 -13.47 14.45 -2.60
CA ASN A 322 -13.36 15.55 -1.64
C ASN A 322 -14.66 15.62 -0.84
N LEU A 323 -14.54 15.57 0.48
CA LEU A 323 -15.63 15.75 1.42
C LEU A 323 -15.40 17.05 2.17
N GLN A 324 -16.32 18.02 2.05
CA GLN A 324 -16.16 19.36 2.60
C GLN A 324 -17.27 19.67 3.61
N GLN A 325 -16.88 20.26 4.74
CA GLN A 325 -17.77 20.77 5.78
C GLN A 325 -17.34 22.20 6.18
N GLY A 326 -17.98 23.21 5.59
CA GLY A 326 -17.55 24.60 5.71
C GLY A 326 -16.19 24.82 5.06
N GLU A 327 -15.22 25.37 5.80
CA GLU A 327 -13.84 25.59 5.32
C GLU A 327 -12.93 24.36 5.52
N THR A 328 -13.41 23.34 6.27
CA THR A 328 -12.65 22.11 6.52
C THR A 328 -13.03 21.05 5.51
N GLY A 329 -12.05 20.30 5.03
CA GLY A 329 -12.31 19.23 4.07
C GLY A 329 -11.33 18.08 4.19
N LEU A 330 -11.74 16.97 3.61
CA LEU A 330 -10.96 15.75 3.47
C LEU A 330 -10.85 15.40 1.99
N ARG A 331 -9.64 15.07 1.56
CA ARG A 331 -9.40 14.48 0.24
C ARG A 331 -8.97 13.02 0.43
N ILE A 332 -9.57 12.13 -0.35
CA ILE A 332 -9.31 10.69 -0.32
C ILE A 332 -8.85 10.26 -1.71
N VAL A 333 -7.69 9.61 -1.79
CA VAL A 333 -7.11 9.12 -3.06
C VAL A 333 -6.69 7.66 -2.89
N PRO A 334 -7.44 6.69 -3.43
CA PRO A 334 -7.05 5.28 -3.44
C PRO A 334 -5.81 5.03 -4.28
N HIS A 335 -4.90 4.18 -3.79
CA HIS A 335 -3.74 3.72 -4.54
C HIS A 335 -4.08 2.46 -5.36
N LYS A 336 -3.51 2.36 -6.57
CA LYS A 336 -3.66 1.18 -7.44
C LYS A 336 -5.14 0.77 -7.63
N PHE A 337 -6.03 1.76 -7.79
CA PHE A 337 -7.47 1.55 -7.84
C PHE A 337 -7.88 0.62 -8.98
N TRP A 338 -7.63 1.00 -10.23
CA TRP A 338 -8.05 0.20 -11.37
C TRP A 338 -7.33 -1.16 -11.45
N GLN A 339 -6.09 -1.24 -10.93
CA GLN A 339 -5.30 -2.47 -10.94
C GLN A 339 -5.90 -3.55 -10.05
N ASN A 340 -6.63 -3.17 -9.02
CA ASN A 340 -7.21 -4.10 -8.02
C ASN A 340 -8.71 -4.33 -8.22
N PHE A 341 -9.22 -4.20 -9.44
CA PHE A 341 -10.65 -4.48 -9.69
C PHE A 341 -11.07 -5.87 -9.16
N PRO A 342 -12.38 -6.09 -8.85
CA PRO A 342 -13.48 -5.13 -8.91
C PRO A 342 -13.50 -4.20 -7.70
N THR A 343 -13.36 -2.90 -7.94
CA THR A 343 -13.34 -1.86 -6.90
C THR A 343 -14.21 -0.68 -7.30
N ALA A 344 -14.81 -0.01 -6.33
CA ALA A 344 -15.65 1.15 -6.60
C ALA A 344 -15.36 2.31 -5.65
N PHE A 345 -15.70 3.51 -6.11
CA PHE A 345 -15.66 4.72 -5.32
C PHE A 345 -17.01 5.41 -5.43
N THR A 346 -17.76 5.47 -4.34
CA THR A 346 -19.11 6.02 -4.35
C THR A 346 -19.17 7.28 -3.50
N ALA A 347 -20.05 8.18 -3.90
CA ALA A 347 -20.38 9.36 -3.12
C ALA A 347 -21.88 9.61 -3.12
N ARG A 348 -22.37 10.20 -2.05
CA ARG A 348 -23.70 10.78 -1.93
C ARG A 348 -23.60 12.03 -1.05
N SER A 349 -24.69 12.76 -0.88
CA SER A 349 -24.68 13.98 -0.07
C SER A 349 -23.98 13.77 1.27
N GLY A 350 -22.83 14.43 1.46
CA GLY A 350 -22.04 14.38 2.68
C GLY A 350 -21.33 13.05 3.00
N GLU A 351 -21.29 12.07 2.09
CA GLU A 351 -20.63 10.79 2.31
C GLU A 351 -19.80 10.37 1.10
N ILE A 352 -18.62 9.80 1.37
CA ILE A 352 -17.76 9.13 0.39
C ILE A 352 -17.48 7.72 0.91
N CYS A 353 -17.51 6.72 0.02
CA CYS A 353 -17.15 5.35 0.33
C CYS A 353 -16.19 4.81 -0.72
N TRP A 354 -15.06 4.27 -0.27
CA TRP A 354 -14.17 3.47 -1.09
C TRP A 354 -14.44 1.99 -0.83
N HIS A 355 -14.93 1.30 -1.87
CA HIS A 355 -15.17 -0.13 -1.85
C HIS A 355 -13.87 -0.82 -2.30
N PHE A 356 -13.21 -1.49 -1.37
CA PHE A 356 -12.03 -2.33 -1.63
C PHE A 356 -12.37 -3.47 -2.58
N PHE A 357 -13.59 -4.00 -2.40
CA PHE A 357 -14.21 -4.98 -3.26
C PHE A 357 -15.65 -4.55 -3.54
N LYS A 358 -16.00 -4.53 -4.82
CA LYS A 358 -17.36 -4.31 -5.32
C LYS A 358 -17.65 -5.34 -6.39
N ALA A 359 -18.09 -6.51 -5.98
CA ALA A 359 -18.36 -7.62 -6.88
C ALA A 359 -19.55 -7.34 -7.81
N GLU A 360 -19.54 -7.97 -8.99
CA GLU A 360 -20.72 -8.05 -9.83
C GLU A 360 -21.78 -8.99 -9.21
N ALA A 361 -23.04 -8.76 -9.57
CA ALA A 361 -24.12 -9.64 -9.11
C ALA A 361 -23.83 -11.09 -9.51
N ASN A 362 -23.92 -12.02 -8.56
CA ASN A 362 -23.64 -13.45 -8.71
C ASN A 362 -22.15 -13.86 -8.84
N HIS A 363 -21.21 -12.91 -8.94
CA HIS A 363 -19.78 -13.19 -9.02
C HIS A 363 -19.03 -12.59 -7.82
N PRO A 364 -19.18 -13.16 -6.59
CA PRO A 364 -18.48 -12.65 -5.43
C PRO A 364 -16.97 -12.79 -5.60
N VAL A 365 -16.23 -11.88 -4.99
CA VAL A 365 -14.78 -12.03 -4.85
C VAL A 365 -14.50 -13.16 -3.85
N GLU A 366 -13.62 -14.09 -4.20
CA GLU A 366 -13.27 -15.23 -3.37
C GLU A 366 -11.89 -15.06 -2.73
N LEU A 367 -11.85 -14.67 -1.46
CA LEU A 367 -10.61 -14.65 -0.68
C LEU A 367 -10.41 -16.03 -0.03
N GLN A 368 -9.45 -16.78 -0.54
CA GLN A 368 -9.17 -18.14 -0.11
C GLN A 368 -8.63 -18.22 1.33
N PRO A 369 -8.72 -19.39 1.95
CA PRO A 369 -8.01 -19.68 3.20
C PRO A 369 -6.50 -19.44 3.05
N GLY A 370 -5.93 -18.70 3.98
CA GLY A 370 -4.51 -18.32 3.98
C GLY A 370 -4.19 -17.05 3.18
N GLU A 371 -5.04 -16.63 2.27
CA GLU A 371 -4.85 -15.39 1.52
C GLU A 371 -5.25 -14.16 2.33
N GLN A 372 -4.59 -13.06 2.05
CA GLN A 372 -4.99 -11.73 2.50
C GLN A 372 -5.05 -10.76 1.33
N LYS A 373 -5.69 -9.62 1.53
CA LYS A 373 -5.62 -8.52 0.57
C LYS A 373 -5.47 -7.20 1.28
N SER A 374 -4.47 -6.44 0.82
CA SER A 374 -4.14 -5.13 1.34
C SER A 374 -4.51 -4.02 0.37
N HIS A 375 -5.07 -2.95 0.92
CA HIS A 375 -5.41 -1.72 0.20
C HIS A 375 -4.83 -0.51 0.91
N CYS A 376 -4.53 0.54 0.16
CA CYS A 376 -4.00 1.79 0.69
C CYS A 376 -4.68 2.99 0.04
N CYS A 377 -4.96 4.01 0.83
CA CYS A 377 -5.33 5.34 0.31
C CYS A 377 -4.62 6.45 1.06
N GLU A 378 -4.53 7.59 0.41
CA GLU A 378 -4.11 8.84 1.02
C GLU A 378 -5.32 9.63 1.52
N LEU A 379 -5.17 10.20 2.71
CA LEU A 379 -6.11 11.13 3.34
C LEU A 379 -5.39 12.45 3.57
N ALA A 380 -5.87 13.53 2.94
CA ALA A 380 -5.39 14.88 3.24
C ALA A 380 -6.49 15.65 3.99
N PHE A 381 -6.11 16.30 5.08
CA PHE A 381 -7.04 17.00 6.00
C PHE A 381 -7.21 18.48 5.65
N SER A 382 -7.20 18.81 4.37
CA SER A 382 -7.57 20.11 3.84
C SER A 382 -7.95 19.95 2.37
N VAL A 383 -9.03 20.58 1.95
CA VAL A 383 -9.43 20.61 0.51
C VAL A 383 -8.39 21.33 -0.33
N ASN A 384 -7.67 22.28 0.28
CA ASN A 384 -6.62 23.07 -0.33
C ASN A 384 -5.22 22.52 -0.03
N ALA A 385 -5.08 21.46 0.76
CA ALA A 385 -3.81 20.76 0.90
C ALA A 385 -3.44 20.23 -0.48
N GLY A 386 -2.41 20.84 -1.06
CA GLY A 386 -1.87 20.39 -2.34
C GLY A 386 -1.61 18.90 -2.26
N ARG A 387 -1.81 18.20 -3.38
CA ARG A 387 -1.49 16.79 -3.50
C ARG A 387 -0.06 16.55 -3.02
N TYR A 388 0.14 15.58 -2.14
CA TYR A 388 1.47 15.15 -1.76
C TYR A 388 2.01 14.18 -2.79
N VAL A 389 3.28 14.35 -3.08
CA VAL A 389 3.99 13.48 -4.01
C VAL A 389 4.83 12.51 -3.23
N LYS A 390 4.73 11.23 -3.55
CA LYS A 390 5.64 10.21 -3.03
C LYS A 390 6.94 10.26 -3.83
N ALA A 391 7.99 10.80 -3.22
CA ALA A 391 9.28 10.90 -3.86
C ALA A 391 10.03 9.57 -3.79
N THR A 392 10.61 9.14 -4.91
CA THR A 392 11.48 7.96 -4.96
C THR A 392 12.91 8.36 -4.63
N ALA A 393 13.53 7.65 -3.69
CA ALA A 393 14.91 7.90 -3.29
C ALA A 393 15.89 7.05 -4.09
N ARG A 394 17.00 7.66 -4.47
CA ARG A 394 18.13 6.98 -5.12
C ARG A 394 19.36 7.04 -4.24
N LEU A 395 19.85 5.88 -3.81
CA LEU A 395 21.14 5.73 -3.15
C LEU A 395 22.28 5.66 -4.15
N ASN A 396 23.49 6.05 -3.71
CA ASN A 396 24.70 5.76 -4.46
C ASN A 396 24.98 4.24 -4.42
N PRO A 397 25.03 3.54 -5.57
CA PRO A 397 25.31 2.09 -5.61
C PRO A 397 26.68 1.71 -5.02
N GLU A 398 27.69 2.59 -5.09
CA GLU A 398 29.01 2.37 -4.49
C GLU A 398 28.92 2.29 -2.97
N TRP A 399 28.05 3.12 -2.35
CA TRP A 399 27.77 3.04 -0.93
C TRP A 399 27.15 1.68 -0.54
N VAL A 400 26.17 1.20 -1.31
CA VAL A 400 25.55 -0.12 -1.08
C VAL A 400 26.60 -1.24 -1.16
N THR A 401 27.50 -1.16 -2.15
CA THR A 401 28.63 -2.09 -2.31
C THR A 401 29.58 -2.01 -1.11
N HIS A 402 29.95 -0.81 -0.67
CA HIS A 402 30.82 -0.59 0.48
C HIS A 402 30.26 -1.19 1.78
N CYS A 403 28.95 -1.08 2.00
CA CYS A 403 28.32 -1.64 3.19
C CYS A 403 28.29 -3.17 3.23
N ALA A 404 28.47 -3.84 2.11
CA ALA A 404 28.44 -5.30 1.97
C ALA A 404 27.19 -5.97 2.58
N VAL A 405 26.04 -5.26 2.56
CA VAL A 405 24.77 -5.74 3.14
C VAL A 405 24.05 -6.74 2.24
N ILE A 406 24.33 -6.68 0.93
CA ILE A 406 23.74 -7.53 -0.10
C ILE A 406 24.88 -8.41 -0.67
N PRO A 407 24.79 -9.74 -0.55
CA PRO A 407 25.79 -10.63 -1.13
C PRO A 407 25.93 -10.39 -2.64
N TRP A 408 27.19 -10.39 -3.12
CA TRP A 408 27.53 -10.25 -4.55
C TRP A 408 26.94 -9.00 -5.24
N PHE A 409 26.58 -7.97 -4.48
CA PHE A 409 26.26 -6.68 -5.05
C PHE A 409 27.53 -5.97 -5.48
N SER A 410 27.58 -5.54 -6.73
CA SER A 410 28.75 -4.86 -7.31
C SER A 410 28.31 -3.85 -8.35
N THR A 411 29.01 -2.73 -8.41
CA THR A 411 28.89 -1.71 -9.45
C THR A 411 29.77 -1.99 -10.66
N ALA A 412 30.52 -3.10 -10.66
CA ALA A 412 31.30 -3.50 -11.82
C ALA A 412 30.40 -3.66 -13.06
N LEU A 413 30.88 -3.17 -14.19
CA LEU A 413 30.14 -3.22 -15.45
C LEU A 413 29.80 -4.67 -15.79
N THR A 414 28.53 -4.91 -16.06
CA THR A 414 28.03 -6.15 -16.64
C THR A 414 28.53 -6.22 -18.10
N SER A 415 28.80 -7.43 -18.60
CA SER A 415 29.14 -7.58 -20.03
C SER A 415 27.99 -7.03 -20.89
N ASP A 416 28.32 -6.39 -22.02
CA ASP A 416 27.32 -5.79 -22.91
C ASP A 416 26.15 -6.72 -23.28
N PRO A 417 26.37 -8.04 -23.58
CA PRO A 417 25.24 -8.93 -23.87
C PRO A 417 24.30 -9.13 -22.68
N LEU A 418 24.84 -9.25 -21.47
CA LEU A 418 24.00 -9.43 -20.26
C LEU A 418 23.23 -8.15 -19.92
N GLN A 419 23.86 -6.99 -20.05
CA GLN A 419 23.18 -5.71 -19.83
C GLN A 419 22.08 -5.50 -20.87
N SER A 420 22.32 -5.87 -22.12
CA SER A 420 21.30 -5.82 -23.17
C SER A 420 20.11 -6.72 -22.85
N LEU A 421 20.36 -7.94 -22.38
CA LEU A 421 19.31 -8.86 -21.94
C LEU A 421 18.49 -8.30 -20.77
N ILE A 422 19.14 -7.73 -19.75
CA ILE A 422 18.48 -7.08 -18.61
C ILE A 422 17.58 -5.95 -19.11
N ASN A 423 18.07 -5.10 -20.01
CA ASN A 423 17.30 -3.98 -20.54
C ASN A 423 16.04 -4.42 -21.30
N LEU A 424 16.04 -5.59 -21.95
CA LEU A 424 14.86 -6.15 -22.60
C LEU A 424 13.70 -6.39 -21.61
N GLY A 425 13.99 -6.60 -20.33
CA GLY A 425 12.96 -6.72 -19.29
C GLY A 425 12.12 -5.46 -19.09
N GLN A 426 12.65 -4.29 -19.46
CA GLN A 426 11.92 -3.01 -19.38
C GLN A 426 11.49 -2.48 -20.75
N THR A 427 12.33 -2.58 -21.77
CA THR A 427 12.18 -1.86 -23.05
C THR A 427 11.91 -2.76 -24.26
N GLY A 428 12.09 -4.08 -24.14
CA GLY A 428 11.83 -5.04 -25.21
C GLY A 428 10.31 -5.17 -25.50
N GLU A 429 9.96 -5.71 -26.65
CA GLU A 429 8.56 -5.99 -27.02
C GLU A 429 7.87 -6.94 -26.03
N GLN A 430 8.64 -7.85 -25.42
CA GLN A 430 8.21 -8.81 -24.40
C GLN A 430 8.68 -8.41 -23.00
N ASN A 431 8.74 -7.11 -22.71
CA ASN A 431 9.09 -6.63 -21.37
C ASN A 431 8.04 -7.05 -20.32
N PHE A 432 8.37 -6.92 -19.03
CA PHE A 432 7.49 -7.36 -17.94
C PHE A 432 6.14 -6.65 -17.94
N PHE A 433 6.08 -5.36 -18.33
CA PHE A 433 4.80 -4.63 -18.42
C PHE A 433 3.97 -5.10 -19.61
N ALA A 434 4.59 -5.35 -20.78
CA ALA A 434 3.90 -5.89 -21.95
C ALA A 434 3.35 -7.29 -21.69
N LYS A 435 4.10 -8.13 -20.96
CA LYS A 435 3.63 -9.47 -20.55
C LYS A 435 2.43 -9.38 -19.60
N ARG A 436 2.43 -8.42 -18.68
CA ARG A 436 1.29 -8.15 -17.78
C ARG A 436 0.04 -7.78 -18.57
N GLU A 437 0.16 -6.93 -19.59
CA GLU A 437 -0.96 -6.59 -20.49
C GLU A 437 -1.41 -7.80 -21.33
N ARG A 438 -0.49 -8.66 -21.76
CA ARG A 438 -0.78 -9.83 -22.62
C ARG A 438 -1.69 -10.85 -21.93
N ILE A 439 -1.44 -11.16 -20.67
CA ILE A 439 -2.25 -12.11 -19.87
C ILE A 439 -3.34 -11.42 -19.08
N ASP A 440 -3.34 -10.09 -19.06
CA ASP A 440 -4.17 -9.26 -18.18
C ASP A 440 -3.92 -9.54 -16.68
N GLU A 441 -2.64 -9.50 -16.26
CA GLU A 441 -2.19 -9.75 -14.88
C GLU A 441 -2.61 -8.59 -13.96
N TYR A 442 -3.92 -8.36 -13.90
CA TYR A 442 -4.58 -7.34 -13.11
C TYR A 442 -5.73 -7.96 -12.30
N GLY A 443 -6.41 -7.12 -11.54
CA GLY A 443 -7.41 -7.55 -10.58
C GLY A 443 -6.81 -7.80 -9.21
N TRP A 444 -7.66 -7.82 -8.22
CA TRP A 444 -7.28 -7.89 -6.81
C TRP A 444 -6.35 -9.07 -6.47
N ARG A 445 -6.50 -10.21 -7.16
CA ARG A 445 -5.74 -11.44 -6.92
C ARG A 445 -4.46 -11.51 -7.74
N ASN A 446 -4.50 -11.08 -9.00
CA ASN A 446 -3.40 -11.32 -9.95
C ASN A 446 -2.43 -10.14 -10.06
N PHE A 447 -2.86 -8.92 -9.68
CA PHE A 447 -2.02 -7.74 -9.85
C PHE A 447 -0.72 -7.83 -9.06
N GLY A 448 0.39 -7.74 -9.78
CA GLY A 448 1.74 -7.80 -9.24
C GLY A 448 2.48 -9.08 -9.56
N ASP A 449 1.78 -10.15 -9.92
CA ASP A 449 2.41 -11.40 -10.39
C ASP A 449 3.13 -11.21 -11.74
N LEU A 450 3.86 -12.23 -12.16
CA LEU A 450 4.69 -12.20 -13.36
C LEU A 450 4.32 -13.32 -14.33
N TYR A 451 3.94 -12.97 -15.52
CA TYR A 451 3.76 -13.90 -16.62
C TYR A 451 5.10 -14.21 -17.30
N ALA A 452 5.95 -15.04 -16.69
CA ALA A 452 7.31 -15.26 -17.17
C ALA A 452 8.01 -16.49 -16.58
N ASP A 453 7.49 -17.70 -16.77
CA ASP A 453 8.16 -18.92 -16.35
C ASP A 453 8.59 -19.82 -17.51
N HIS A 454 9.19 -20.99 -17.18
CA HIS A 454 9.67 -21.96 -18.16
C HIS A 454 8.52 -22.65 -18.93
N GLU A 455 7.34 -22.79 -18.33
CA GLU A 455 6.18 -23.41 -18.97
C GLU A 455 5.67 -22.55 -20.10
N THR A 456 5.68 -21.21 -19.94
CA THR A 456 5.28 -20.28 -20.99
C THR A 456 6.25 -20.24 -22.17
N ALA A 457 7.53 -20.57 -21.95
CA ALA A 457 8.56 -20.57 -22.99
C ALA A 457 8.37 -21.69 -24.01
N GLU A 458 7.79 -22.82 -23.60
CA GLU A 458 7.54 -23.99 -24.46
C GLU A 458 6.12 -24.05 -24.99
N HIS A 459 5.23 -23.17 -24.55
CA HIS A 459 3.85 -23.12 -25.02
C HIS A 459 3.78 -22.73 -26.50
N GLN A 460 3.20 -23.60 -27.32
CA GLN A 460 3.01 -23.39 -28.75
C GLN A 460 1.55 -23.06 -29.00
N GLY A 461 1.27 -21.86 -29.45
CA GLY A 461 -0.07 -21.40 -29.78
C GLY A 461 -0.31 -19.96 -29.36
N ASP A 462 -1.43 -19.40 -29.84
CA ASP A 462 -1.84 -18.03 -29.50
C ASP A 462 -2.74 -17.96 -28.26
N GLU A 463 -3.09 -19.13 -27.69
CA GLU A 463 -3.91 -19.20 -26.48
C GLU A 463 -3.13 -18.68 -25.26
N LEU A 464 -3.83 -17.92 -24.42
CA LEU A 464 -3.25 -17.43 -23.16
C LEU A 464 -3.12 -18.60 -22.19
N PHE A 465 -1.94 -18.73 -21.63
CA PHE A 465 -1.58 -19.81 -20.72
C PHE A 465 -1.15 -19.23 -19.36
N PRO A 466 -2.00 -19.30 -18.32
CA PRO A 466 -1.62 -18.86 -16.97
C PRO A 466 -0.48 -19.70 -16.40
N SER A 467 0.47 -19.06 -15.77
CA SER A 467 1.59 -19.71 -15.08
C SER A 467 1.80 -19.08 -13.70
N HIS A 468 2.05 -19.91 -12.70
CA HIS A 468 2.14 -19.52 -11.30
C HIS A 468 3.50 -19.87 -10.65
N TYR A 469 4.52 -20.23 -11.43
CA TYR A 469 5.83 -20.65 -10.90
C TYR A 469 6.89 -19.55 -10.91
N ASN A 470 6.48 -18.30 -11.06
CA ASN A 470 7.36 -17.17 -11.30
C ASN A 470 8.33 -16.89 -10.16
N ASN A 471 7.87 -17.05 -8.91
CA ASN A 471 8.62 -16.63 -7.72
C ASN A 471 9.72 -17.61 -7.31
N GLN A 472 9.77 -18.82 -7.88
CA GLN A 472 10.84 -19.80 -7.57
C GLN A 472 12.25 -19.32 -7.95
N TYR A 473 12.38 -18.36 -8.87
CA TYR A 473 13.64 -17.79 -9.32
C TYR A 473 14.02 -16.48 -8.62
N ASP A 474 13.28 -16.08 -7.58
CA ASP A 474 13.46 -14.85 -6.81
C ASP A 474 13.57 -13.56 -7.68
N PRO A 475 12.59 -13.31 -8.56
CA PRO A 475 12.59 -12.11 -9.39
C PRO A 475 12.50 -10.81 -8.57
N LEU A 476 11.88 -10.84 -7.38
CA LEU A 476 11.83 -9.70 -6.48
C LEU A 476 13.22 -9.21 -6.09
N TYR A 477 14.13 -10.13 -5.72
CA TYR A 477 15.51 -9.78 -5.44
C TYR A 477 16.22 -9.20 -6.69
N GLY A 478 15.96 -9.78 -7.86
CA GLY A 478 16.47 -9.29 -9.13
C GLY A 478 16.06 -7.86 -9.43
N PHE A 479 14.76 -7.54 -9.30
CA PHE A 479 14.22 -6.19 -9.54
C PHE A 479 14.77 -5.17 -8.53
N LEU A 480 14.80 -5.51 -7.25
CA LEU A 480 15.38 -4.64 -6.21
C LEU A 480 16.86 -4.37 -6.45
N LYS A 481 17.61 -5.39 -6.88
CA LYS A 481 19.03 -5.24 -7.24
C LYS A 481 19.21 -4.32 -8.45
N GLN A 482 18.41 -4.48 -9.50
CA GLN A 482 18.45 -3.61 -10.67
C GLN A 482 18.07 -2.17 -10.33
N TRP A 483 17.05 -1.97 -9.48
CA TRP A 483 16.70 -0.64 -8.98
C TRP A 483 17.85 0.01 -8.20
N LEU A 484 18.48 -0.71 -7.27
CA LEU A 484 19.62 -0.19 -6.49
C LEU A 484 20.82 0.17 -7.37
N LEU A 485 21.05 -0.56 -8.46
CA LEU A 485 22.15 -0.31 -9.40
C LEU A 485 21.85 0.88 -10.33
N SER A 486 20.66 0.92 -10.92
CA SER A 486 20.31 1.88 -11.97
C SER A 486 19.60 3.13 -11.44
N GLY A 487 18.84 3.01 -10.34
CA GLY A 487 17.89 4.01 -9.87
C GLY A 487 16.67 4.18 -10.79
N ASP A 488 16.43 3.21 -11.68
CA ASP A 488 15.30 3.25 -12.60
C ASP A 488 14.01 2.86 -11.88
N GLU A 489 13.02 3.76 -11.92
CA GLU A 489 11.74 3.61 -11.21
C GLU A 489 10.89 2.46 -11.73
N GLN A 490 11.08 2.01 -12.97
CA GLN A 490 10.36 0.86 -13.50
C GLN A 490 10.72 -0.43 -12.76
N TRP A 491 12.01 -0.63 -12.41
CA TRP A 491 12.41 -1.76 -11.58
C TRP A 491 11.82 -1.70 -10.17
N LYS A 492 11.74 -0.49 -9.61
CA LYS A 492 11.09 -0.27 -8.31
C LYS A 492 9.60 -0.59 -8.36
N ALA A 493 8.91 -0.14 -9.41
CA ALA A 493 7.48 -0.39 -9.58
C ALA A 493 7.18 -1.89 -9.72
N LEU A 494 7.98 -2.63 -10.51
CA LEU A 494 7.87 -4.09 -10.62
C LEU A 494 8.11 -4.78 -9.27
N ALA A 495 9.14 -4.32 -8.53
CA ALA A 495 9.47 -4.90 -7.22
C ALA A 495 8.37 -4.64 -6.18
N ASP A 496 7.81 -3.43 -6.11
CA ASP A 496 6.76 -3.08 -5.15
C ASP A 496 5.47 -3.84 -5.44
N ASP A 497 5.07 -3.94 -6.72
CA ASP A 497 3.87 -4.67 -7.13
C ASP A 497 4.01 -6.17 -6.81
N LEU A 498 5.15 -6.78 -7.17
CA LEU A 498 5.42 -8.19 -6.90
C LEU A 498 5.53 -8.49 -5.40
N ALA A 499 6.22 -7.63 -4.63
CA ALA A 499 6.33 -7.81 -3.18
C ALA A 499 4.95 -7.80 -2.51
N ARG A 500 4.04 -6.95 -2.98
CA ARG A 500 2.66 -6.89 -2.48
C ARG A 500 1.90 -8.16 -2.84
N HIS A 501 2.00 -8.62 -4.09
CA HIS A 501 1.37 -9.87 -4.53
C HIS A 501 1.86 -11.07 -3.69
N ILE A 502 3.17 -11.23 -3.54
CA ILE A 502 3.77 -12.31 -2.74
C ILE A 502 3.22 -12.31 -1.31
N ILE A 503 3.16 -11.14 -0.66
CA ILE A 503 2.70 -11.03 0.72
C ILE A 503 1.20 -11.32 0.83
N ASP A 504 0.41 -10.87 -0.14
CA ASP A 504 -1.04 -10.96 -0.08
C ASP A 504 -1.57 -12.34 -0.55
N ILE A 505 -0.94 -12.95 -1.56
CA ILE A 505 -1.48 -14.11 -2.28
C ILE A 505 -0.57 -15.34 -2.16
N ASP A 506 0.76 -15.22 -2.44
CA ASP A 506 1.64 -16.40 -2.49
C ASP A 506 2.05 -16.93 -1.10
N ILE A 507 2.01 -16.07 -0.08
CA ILE A 507 2.31 -16.47 1.30
C ILE A 507 1.01 -16.77 2.03
N PHE A 508 0.71 -18.05 2.19
CA PHE A 508 -0.45 -18.49 2.97
C PHE A 508 -0.24 -18.29 4.47
N ILE A 509 -1.10 -17.48 5.09
CA ILE A 509 -1.07 -17.16 6.51
C ILE A 509 -2.20 -17.94 7.18
N MET A 510 -1.88 -19.11 7.74
CA MET A 510 -2.85 -19.99 8.38
C MET A 510 -2.57 -20.06 9.89
N GLY A 511 -3.47 -19.58 10.72
CA GLY A 511 -3.55 -19.69 12.17
C GLY A 511 -2.25 -20.10 12.90
N TYR A 512 -2.24 -21.25 13.55
CA TYR A 512 -1.10 -21.76 14.32
C TYR A 512 0.15 -22.13 13.49
N TYR A 513 0.08 -22.20 12.17
CA TYR A 513 1.20 -22.60 11.29
C TYR A 513 2.09 -21.42 10.85
N ILE A 514 1.74 -20.18 11.14
CA ILE A 514 2.60 -19.00 10.89
C ILE A 514 4.02 -19.20 11.47
N ASN A 515 4.15 -19.91 12.58
CA ASN A 515 5.44 -20.17 13.21
C ASN A 515 6.39 -21.08 12.40
N ILE A 516 5.91 -21.85 11.43
CA ILE A 516 6.73 -22.79 10.66
C ILE A 516 7.23 -22.11 9.38
N MET A 517 6.40 -21.39 8.66
CA MET A 517 6.82 -20.72 7.42
C MET A 517 7.73 -19.51 7.67
N ILE A 518 7.46 -18.70 8.69
CA ILE A 518 8.38 -17.63 9.11
C ILE A 518 9.72 -18.19 9.61
N LYS A 519 9.75 -19.39 10.21
CA LYS A 519 11.01 -20.06 10.58
C LYS A 519 11.81 -20.53 9.37
N ILE A 520 11.18 -21.00 8.30
CA ILE A 520 11.86 -21.38 7.06
C ILE A 520 12.49 -20.14 6.42
N PHE A 521 11.78 -19.01 6.32
CA PHE A 521 12.37 -17.76 5.83
C PHE A 521 13.44 -17.16 6.76
N LYS A 522 13.37 -17.40 8.07
CA LYS A 522 14.45 -17.00 9.02
C LYS A 522 15.70 -17.87 8.90
N CYS A 523 15.57 -19.14 8.53
CA CYS A 523 16.74 -20.02 8.30
C CYS A 523 17.53 -19.68 7.03
N PHE A 524 16.91 -19.03 6.05
CA PHE A 524 17.63 -18.51 4.86
C PHE A 524 18.27 -17.13 5.09
N LYS A 525 18.13 -16.55 6.28
CA LYS A 525 18.72 -15.26 6.68
C LYS A 525 19.98 -15.37 7.56
N SER A 526 20.44 -16.59 7.87
CA SER A 526 21.68 -16.83 8.62
C SER A 526 22.92 -16.91 7.71
#